data_f694c469e2b8b436819c50f4a30c6e9e
#
_entry.id   f694c469e2b8b436819c50f4a30c6e9e
#
_cell.length_a   1.000
_cell.length_b   1.000
_cell.length_c   1.000
_cell.angle_alpha   90.00
_cell.angle_beta   90.00
_cell.angle_gamma   90.00
#
_symmetry.space_group_name_H-M   'P 1'
#
loop_
_entity.id
_entity.type
_entity.pdbx_description
1 polymer ?
#
loop_
_entity_poly.entity_id
_entity_poly.type
_entity_poly.pdbx_seq_one_letter_code
_entity_poly.pdbx_strand_id
1 'polypeptide(L)'
;MRWSKAFSKTGLLALMLAVVGIGIFFYERQYCGAEQPARYEPQQLRQVITADSKTSRTIMWQTQAPESDAWVEYKLQGENELHRVRAQGKEFATDSGTVYQQSVTLTALEPGTVYEYRAGGGKEFSAWQTLKTDTGGAFTALIFGDSQSLDYNVWRKTAAYA
;
A
#
# COMPACT_ATOMS: atom_id res chain seq x y z
N MET A 1 -64.98 11.29 2.86
CA MET A 1 -64.47 10.12 3.59
C MET A 1 -63.03 10.40 4.00
N ARG A 2 -62.82 10.76 5.28
CA ARG A 2 -61.51 11.23 5.81
C ARG A 2 -60.82 10.04 6.50
N TRP A 3 -59.77 9.49 5.87
CA TRP A 3 -58.96 8.45 6.49
C TRP A 3 -57.79 9.13 7.23
N SER A 4 -58.00 9.43 8.52
CA SER A 4 -56.87 9.74 9.42
C SER A 4 -56.54 8.48 10.20
N LYS A 5 -55.73 7.59 9.66
CA LYS A 5 -55.10 6.55 10.48
C LYS A 5 -53.97 7.19 11.25
N ALA A 6 -54.20 7.54 12.52
CA ALA A 6 -53.13 7.89 13.44
C ALA A 6 -52.23 6.65 13.61
N PHE A 7 -50.98 6.77 13.23
CA PHE A 7 -49.96 5.75 13.53
C PHE A 7 -49.93 5.55 15.04
N SER A 8 -50.04 4.32 15.50
CA SER A 8 -49.85 4.03 16.92
C SER A 8 -48.41 4.41 17.33
N LYS A 9 -48.20 4.81 18.59
CA LYS A 9 -46.87 5.15 19.11
C LYS A 9 -45.86 4.03 18.88
N THR A 10 -46.31 2.78 18.93
CA THR A 10 -45.51 1.58 18.62
C THR A 10 -45.14 1.48 17.12
N GLY A 11 -46.04 1.86 16.22
CA GLY A 11 -45.74 1.88 14.79
C GLY A 11 -44.72 2.95 14.41
N LEU A 12 -44.77 4.12 15.05
CA LEU A 12 -43.79 5.19 14.83
C LEU A 12 -42.41 4.80 15.34
N LEU A 13 -42.34 4.16 16.52
CA LEU A 13 -41.08 3.66 17.07
C LEU A 13 -40.43 2.58 16.18
N ALA A 14 -41.23 1.64 15.67
CA ALA A 14 -40.76 0.60 14.76
C ALA A 14 -40.22 1.20 13.44
N LEU A 15 -40.87 2.23 12.91
CA LEU A 15 -40.42 2.94 11.72
C LEU A 15 -39.08 3.65 11.97
N MET A 16 -38.94 4.34 13.10
CA MET A 16 -37.67 4.99 13.47
C MET A 16 -36.51 4.00 13.60
N LEU A 17 -36.73 2.86 14.26
CA LEU A 17 -35.71 1.81 14.40
C LEU A 17 -35.34 1.22 13.04
N ALA A 18 -36.28 1.05 12.13
CA ALA A 18 -36.00 0.58 10.77
C ALA A 18 -35.16 1.60 9.99
N VAL A 19 -35.48 2.89 10.08
CA VAL A 19 -34.70 3.95 9.40
C VAL A 19 -33.27 4.03 9.96
N VAL A 20 -33.12 3.95 11.29
CA VAL A 20 -31.80 3.94 11.93
C VAL A 20 -30.99 2.69 11.50
N GLY A 21 -31.62 1.51 11.49
CA GLY A 21 -30.98 0.27 11.05
C GLY A 21 -30.52 0.32 9.58
N ILE A 22 -31.36 0.88 8.71
CA ILE A 22 -31.02 1.10 7.30
C ILE A 22 -29.86 2.11 7.19
N GLY A 23 -29.90 3.20 7.96
CA GLY A 23 -28.82 4.20 7.98
C GLY A 23 -27.49 3.61 8.43
N ILE A 24 -27.48 2.80 9.49
CA ILE A 24 -26.27 2.10 9.96
C ILE A 24 -25.76 1.12 8.89
N PHE A 25 -26.65 0.34 8.26
CA PHE A 25 -26.30 -0.61 7.22
C PHE A 25 -25.64 0.07 6.00
N PHE A 26 -26.19 1.22 5.55
CA PHE A 26 -25.57 1.99 4.46
C PHE A 26 -24.28 2.66 4.88
N TYR A 27 -24.18 3.14 6.13
CA TYR A 27 -22.94 3.71 6.68
C TYR A 27 -21.83 2.66 6.72
N GLU A 28 -22.07 1.49 7.26
CA GLU A 28 -21.11 0.39 7.29
C GLU A 28 -20.67 -0.01 5.88
N ARG A 29 -21.61 -0.10 4.94
CA ARG A 29 -21.30 -0.47 3.57
C ARG A 29 -20.47 0.59 2.82
N GLN A 30 -20.67 1.86 3.15
CA GLN A 30 -19.97 2.97 2.50
C GLN A 30 -18.60 3.28 3.13
N TYR A 31 -18.45 3.07 4.43
CA TYR A 31 -17.26 3.43 5.19
C TYR A 31 -16.43 2.24 5.68
N CYS A 32 -17.04 1.07 5.88
CA CYS A 32 -16.33 -0.16 6.25
C CYS A 32 -16.08 -1.11 5.07
N GLY A 33 -16.56 -0.78 3.88
CA GLY A 33 -16.39 -1.58 2.66
C GLY A 33 -15.08 -1.29 1.91
N ALA A 34 -14.04 -0.78 2.56
CA ALA A 34 -12.71 -0.81 1.97
C ALA A 34 -12.35 -2.28 1.72
N GLU A 35 -12.22 -2.64 0.45
CA GLU A 35 -11.80 -3.97 0.05
C GLU A 35 -10.51 -4.31 0.79
N GLN A 36 -10.56 -5.31 1.66
CA GLN A 36 -9.36 -5.73 2.39
C GLN A 36 -8.38 -6.28 1.35
N PRO A 37 -7.14 -5.80 1.32
CA PRO A 37 -6.16 -6.32 0.39
C PRO A 37 -6.04 -7.83 0.55
N ALA A 38 -5.83 -8.51 -0.56
CA ALA A 38 -5.60 -9.94 -0.54
C ALA A 38 -4.44 -10.27 0.41
N ARG A 39 -4.57 -11.36 1.13
CA ARG A 39 -3.68 -11.69 2.26
C ARG A 39 -2.20 -11.69 1.92
N TYR A 40 -1.85 -12.00 0.67
CA TYR A 40 -0.48 -12.05 0.16
C TYR A 40 -0.12 -10.89 -0.77
N GLU A 41 -1.08 -10.00 -1.05
CA GLU A 41 -0.83 -8.83 -1.88
C GLU A 41 0.24 -7.94 -1.26
N PRO A 42 1.30 -7.59 -2.00
CA PRO A 42 2.34 -6.69 -1.51
C PRO A 42 1.80 -5.28 -1.25
N GLN A 43 1.82 -4.88 0.02
CA GLN A 43 1.39 -3.56 0.47
C GLN A 43 2.60 -2.68 0.79
N GLN A 44 2.46 -1.37 0.70
CA GLN A 44 3.49 -0.41 1.09
C GLN A 44 4.85 -0.69 0.44
N LEU A 45 4.85 -1.05 -0.85
CA LEU A 45 6.07 -1.29 -1.59
C LEU A 45 6.93 -0.02 -1.64
N ARG A 46 8.16 -0.12 -1.18
CA ARG A 46 9.09 1.02 -1.08
C ARG A 46 10.52 0.64 -1.42
N GLN A 47 11.26 1.61 -1.93
CA GLN A 47 12.68 1.54 -2.14
C GLN A 47 13.39 2.24 -0.97
N VAL A 48 14.43 1.63 -0.44
CA VAL A 48 15.28 2.21 0.59
C VAL A 48 16.68 2.38 0.03
N ILE A 49 17.19 3.61 0.08
CA ILE A 49 18.54 3.95 -0.33
C ILE A 49 19.52 3.28 0.63
N THR A 50 20.50 2.60 0.08
CA THR A 50 21.58 1.95 0.83
C THR A 50 22.80 2.89 0.94
N ALA A 51 23.77 2.53 1.76
CA ALA A 51 25.04 3.26 1.84
C ALA A 51 25.79 3.26 0.49
N ASP A 52 25.62 2.23 -0.31
CA ASP A 52 26.11 2.17 -1.69
C ASP A 52 24.94 2.29 -2.68
N SER A 53 24.45 3.51 -2.87
CA SER A 53 23.32 3.81 -3.73
C SER A 53 23.56 3.58 -5.22
N LYS A 54 24.83 3.44 -5.62
CA LYS A 54 25.23 3.21 -7.01
C LYS A 54 25.01 1.78 -7.46
N THR A 55 25.25 0.82 -6.57
CA THR A 55 25.26 -0.60 -6.94
C THR A 55 24.29 -1.44 -6.12
N SER A 56 23.53 -0.81 -5.21
CA SER A 56 22.56 -1.53 -4.39
C SER A 56 21.30 -0.74 -4.09
N ARG A 57 20.21 -1.48 -3.81
CA ARG A 57 18.91 -0.95 -3.40
C ARG A 57 18.19 -1.96 -2.55
N THR A 58 17.62 -1.52 -1.43
CA THR A 58 16.73 -2.39 -0.65
C THR A 58 15.27 -2.16 -1.05
N ILE A 59 14.58 -3.25 -1.36
CA ILE A 59 13.14 -3.27 -1.64
C ILE A 59 12.45 -3.86 -0.42
N MET A 60 11.40 -3.18 0.05
CA MET A 60 10.63 -3.61 1.20
C MET A 60 9.14 -3.52 0.91
N TRP A 61 8.37 -4.47 1.42
CA TRP A 61 6.90 -4.46 1.36
C TRP A 61 6.32 -5.19 2.56
N GLN A 62 5.01 -5.13 2.72
CA GLN A 62 4.28 -5.82 3.77
C GLN A 62 3.25 -6.76 3.18
N THR A 63 2.97 -7.85 3.90
CA THR A 63 1.85 -8.77 3.65
C THR A 63 1.08 -8.99 4.94
N GLN A 64 -0.18 -9.42 4.85
CA GLN A 64 -1.01 -9.74 6.02
C GLN A 64 -0.87 -11.21 6.45
N ALA A 65 -0.08 -11.99 5.73
CA ALA A 65 0.21 -13.38 6.06
C ALA A 65 1.70 -13.67 5.87
N PRO A 66 2.25 -14.62 6.65
CA PRO A 66 3.62 -15.06 6.45
C PRO A 66 3.77 -15.68 5.06
N GLU A 67 4.78 -15.24 4.31
CA GLU A 67 5.12 -15.76 3.02
C GLU A 67 6.55 -16.26 3.01
N SER A 68 6.71 -17.58 2.92
CA SER A 68 8.03 -18.22 2.88
C SER A 68 8.67 -18.22 1.50
N ASP A 69 7.89 -17.93 0.46
CA ASP A 69 8.31 -17.92 -0.94
C ASP A 69 8.18 -16.52 -1.55
N ALA A 70 8.68 -15.52 -0.82
CA ALA A 70 8.69 -14.12 -1.22
C ALA A 70 9.99 -13.76 -1.96
N TRP A 71 9.86 -13.00 -3.05
CA TRP A 71 10.96 -12.65 -3.96
C TRP A 71 10.84 -11.21 -4.43
N VAL A 72 11.97 -10.65 -4.84
CA VAL A 72 12.02 -9.55 -5.79
C VAL A 72 12.49 -10.10 -7.13
N GLU A 73 11.73 -9.86 -8.16
CA GLU A 73 12.12 -10.07 -9.55
C GLU A 73 12.53 -8.73 -10.14
N TYR A 74 13.65 -8.70 -10.85
CA TYR A 74 14.15 -7.48 -11.49
C TYR A 74 14.87 -7.78 -12.78
N LYS A 75 14.96 -6.79 -13.67
CA LYS A 75 15.62 -6.84 -14.96
C LYS A 75 16.07 -5.45 -15.37
N LEU A 76 17.01 -5.35 -16.28
CA LEU A 76 17.31 -4.10 -16.97
C LEU A 76 16.08 -3.61 -17.76
N GLN A 77 15.83 -2.32 -17.72
CA GLN A 77 14.73 -1.74 -18.48
C GLN A 77 14.90 -2.01 -19.98
N GLY A 78 13.89 -2.59 -20.60
CA GLY A 78 13.90 -2.95 -22.01
C GLY A 78 14.50 -4.32 -22.32
N GLU A 79 15.02 -5.03 -21.34
CA GLU A 79 15.53 -6.40 -21.48
C GLU A 79 14.56 -7.45 -20.94
N ASN A 80 14.78 -8.70 -21.35
CA ASN A 80 13.93 -9.82 -20.95
C ASN A 80 14.62 -10.75 -19.92
N GLU A 81 15.92 -10.56 -19.68
CA GLU A 81 16.64 -11.38 -18.71
C GLU A 81 16.17 -11.03 -17.30
N LEU A 82 15.55 -12.01 -16.66
CA LEU A 82 14.91 -11.87 -15.35
C LEU A 82 15.82 -12.42 -14.25
N HIS A 83 16.18 -11.59 -13.31
CA HIS A 83 16.85 -11.97 -12.08
C HIS A 83 15.86 -12.07 -10.93
N ARG A 84 16.17 -12.94 -9.96
CA ARG A 84 15.30 -13.17 -8.82
C ARG A 84 16.13 -13.29 -7.54
N VAL A 85 15.72 -12.56 -6.49
CA VAL A 85 16.35 -12.61 -5.16
C VAL A 85 15.30 -12.88 -4.10
N ARG A 86 15.57 -13.85 -3.25
CA ARG A 86 14.64 -14.26 -2.19
C ARG A 86 14.59 -13.24 -1.07
N ALA A 87 13.39 -12.97 -0.57
CA ALA A 87 13.17 -12.06 0.53
C ALA A 87 13.44 -12.70 1.90
N GLN A 88 13.74 -11.83 2.86
CA GLN A 88 13.75 -12.16 4.28
C GLN A 88 12.50 -11.52 4.91
N GLY A 89 11.69 -12.34 5.57
CA GLY A 89 10.48 -11.91 6.24
C GLY A 89 10.70 -11.71 7.73
N LYS A 90 10.05 -10.68 8.29
CA LYS A 90 9.99 -10.43 9.73
C LYS A 90 8.58 -10.03 10.12
N GLU A 91 8.10 -10.62 11.22
CA GLU A 91 6.82 -10.32 11.81
C GLU A 91 6.87 -9.05 12.66
N PHE A 92 5.82 -8.22 12.56
CA PHE A 92 5.61 -7.03 13.39
C PHE A 92 4.18 -6.99 13.91
N ALA A 93 4.04 -6.77 15.20
CA ALA A 93 2.76 -6.42 15.80
C ALA A 93 2.48 -4.94 15.61
N THR A 94 1.27 -4.61 15.19
CA THR A 94 0.74 -3.26 15.04
C THR A 94 -0.57 -3.11 15.78
N ASP A 95 -1.05 -1.89 15.97
CA ASP A 95 -2.35 -1.63 16.62
C ASP A 95 -3.52 -2.26 15.85
N SER A 96 -3.35 -2.51 14.55
CA SER A 96 -4.36 -3.10 13.66
C SER A 96 -4.20 -4.61 13.45
N GLY A 97 -3.23 -5.25 14.13
CA GLY A 97 -2.93 -6.67 14.00
C GLY A 97 -1.48 -6.95 13.60
N THR A 98 -1.21 -8.18 13.21
CA THR A 98 0.12 -8.61 12.80
C THR A 98 0.33 -8.40 11.31
N VAL A 99 1.47 -7.82 10.94
CA VAL A 99 1.94 -7.70 9.55
C VAL A 99 3.30 -8.38 9.38
N TYR A 100 3.59 -8.82 8.17
CA TYR A 100 4.84 -9.48 7.81
C TYR A 100 5.60 -8.57 6.85
N GLN A 101 6.71 -8.02 7.32
CA GLN A 101 7.57 -7.18 6.49
C GLN A 101 8.59 -8.03 5.77
N GLN A 102 8.59 -7.93 4.45
CA GLN A 102 9.56 -8.57 3.57
C GLN A 102 10.64 -7.56 3.17
N SER A 103 11.86 -8.04 2.98
CA SER A 103 13.00 -7.21 2.59
C SER A 103 13.96 -7.97 1.70
N VAL A 104 14.45 -7.29 0.66
CA VAL A 104 15.50 -7.76 -0.24
C VAL A 104 16.47 -6.61 -0.50
N THR A 105 17.76 -6.86 -0.36
CA THR A 105 18.78 -5.93 -0.87
C THR A 105 19.32 -6.47 -2.18
N LEU A 106 19.03 -5.78 -3.27
CA LEU A 106 19.64 -5.99 -4.57
C LEU A 106 21.06 -5.43 -4.53
N THR A 107 22.02 -6.20 -5.00
CA THR A 107 23.45 -5.83 -5.03
C THR A 107 24.02 -6.05 -6.42
N ALA A 108 25.24 -5.56 -6.67
CA ALA A 108 25.91 -5.66 -7.95
C ALA A 108 25.11 -5.07 -9.13
N LEU A 109 24.29 -4.04 -8.84
CA LEU A 109 23.62 -3.26 -9.87
C LEU A 109 24.62 -2.35 -10.57
N GLU A 110 24.36 -2.02 -11.83
CA GLU A 110 25.18 -1.07 -12.60
C GLU A 110 24.85 0.38 -12.19
N PRO A 111 25.86 1.24 -11.98
CA PRO A 111 25.63 2.65 -11.67
C PRO A 111 24.89 3.41 -12.78
N GLY A 112 24.01 4.35 -12.39
CA GLY A 112 23.27 5.21 -13.32
C GLY A 112 22.26 4.49 -14.20
N THR A 113 21.91 3.26 -13.87
CA THR A 113 21.12 2.34 -14.70
C THR A 113 19.69 2.24 -14.20
N VAL A 114 18.75 2.08 -15.13
CA VAL A 114 17.33 1.89 -14.83
C VAL A 114 16.97 0.41 -14.90
N TYR A 115 16.37 -0.07 -13.83
CA TYR A 115 15.83 -1.41 -13.71
C TYR A 115 14.31 -1.36 -13.56
N GLU A 116 13.64 -2.41 -13.99
CA GLU A 116 12.27 -2.72 -13.64
C GLU A 116 12.27 -3.81 -12.58
N TYR A 117 11.43 -3.68 -11.57
CA TYR A 117 11.31 -4.69 -10.52
C TYR A 117 9.85 -4.86 -10.09
N ARG A 118 9.56 -6.02 -9.53
CA ARG A 118 8.32 -6.32 -8.80
C ARG A 118 8.63 -7.18 -7.59
N ALA A 119 7.80 -7.06 -6.56
CA ALA A 119 7.94 -7.80 -5.32
C ALA A 119 6.69 -8.64 -5.06
N GLY A 120 6.86 -9.77 -4.39
CA GLY A 120 5.76 -10.67 -4.06
C GLY A 120 6.21 -12.11 -3.94
N GLY A 121 5.30 -13.04 -4.10
CA GLY A 121 5.59 -14.46 -3.98
C GLY A 121 4.74 -15.32 -4.89
N GLY A 122 4.74 -16.62 -4.64
CA GLY A 122 4.10 -17.63 -5.51
C GLY A 122 2.62 -17.42 -5.81
N LYS A 123 1.95 -16.54 -5.05
CA LYS A 123 0.51 -16.26 -5.23
C LYS A 123 0.26 -14.91 -5.87
N GLU A 124 0.98 -13.87 -5.46
CA GLU A 124 0.70 -12.50 -5.87
C GLU A 124 1.99 -11.69 -5.98
N PHE A 125 2.12 -10.93 -7.06
CA PHE A 125 3.18 -9.96 -7.27
C PHE A 125 2.60 -8.55 -7.40
N SER A 126 3.37 -7.55 -6.99
CA SER A 126 3.06 -6.15 -7.28
C SER A 126 3.08 -5.88 -8.79
N ALA A 127 2.51 -4.75 -9.21
CA ALA A 127 2.82 -4.20 -10.52
C ALA A 127 4.33 -3.93 -10.66
N TRP A 128 4.82 -3.92 -11.90
CA TRP A 128 6.19 -3.53 -12.21
C TRP A 128 6.44 -2.07 -11.84
N GLN A 129 7.54 -1.81 -11.16
CA GLN A 129 8.02 -0.50 -10.74
C GLN A 129 9.40 -0.24 -11.33
N THR A 130 9.80 1.01 -11.39
CA THR A 130 11.15 1.39 -11.84
C THR A 130 12.07 1.70 -10.66
N LEU A 131 13.35 1.35 -10.81
CA LEU A 131 14.43 1.64 -9.90
C LEU A 131 15.56 2.24 -10.72
N LYS A 132 16.08 3.38 -10.29
CA LYS A 132 17.28 3.97 -10.88
C LYS A 132 18.39 3.99 -9.86
N THR A 133 19.54 3.45 -10.21
CA THR A 133 20.78 3.54 -9.41
C THR A 133 21.41 4.91 -9.54
N ASP A 134 22.15 5.32 -8.52
CA ASP A 134 22.84 6.60 -8.49
C ASP A 134 24.08 6.58 -9.41
N THR A 135 24.42 7.75 -9.98
CA THR A 135 25.68 7.97 -10.71
C THR A 135 26.83 8.42 -9.80
N GLY A 136 26.50 8.87 -8.56
CA GLY A 136 27.44 9.44 -7.60
C GLY A 136 27.76 10.91 -7.82
N GLY A 137 26.95 11.61 -8.61
CA GLY A 137 27.01 13.06 -8.77
C GLY A 137 26.24 13.82 -7.68
N ALA A 138 26.18 15.15 -7.83
CA ALA A 138 25.32 15.98 -7.00
C ALA A 138 23.83 15.61 -7.22
N PHE A 139 23.05 15.64 -6.17
CA PHE A 139 21.60 15.41 -6.22
C PHE A 139 20.85 16.51 -5.46
N THR A 140 19.59 16.68 -5.80
CA THR A 140 18.66 17.54 -5.05
C THR A 140 17.69 16.65 -4.28
N ALA A 141 17.53 16.93 -3.00
CA ALA A 141 16.56 16.26 -2.16
C ALA A 141 15.48 17.25 -1.72
N LEU A 142 14.22 16.83 -1.79
CA LEU A 142 13.09 17.56 -1.20
C LEU A 142 12.72 16.87 0.10
N ILE A 143 12.72 17.64 1.18
CA ILE A 143 12.39 17.13 2.51
C ILE A 143 11.08 17.79 2.94
N PHE A 144 10.07 16.98 3.17
CA PHE A 144 8.79 17.42 3.70
C PHE A 144 8.69 17.01 5.17
N GLY A 145 8.06 17.88 5.96
CA GLY A 145 7.66 17.54 7.31
C GLY A 145 6.45 16.60 7.32
N ASP A 146 5.83 16.49 8.48
CA ASP A 146 4.63 15.67 8.67
C ASP A 146 3.48 16.15 7.78
N SER A 147 2.88 15.21 7.06
CA SER A 147 1.76 15.47 6.15
C SER A 147 0.39 15.36 6.82
N GLN A 148 0.33 15.31 8.15
CA GLN A 148 -0.93 15.22 8.89
C GLN A 148 -1.79 16.47 8.61
N SER A 149 -2.85 16.27 7.86
CA SER A 149 -3.83 17.27 7.53
C SER A 149 -5.20 16.64 7.40
N LEU A 150 -6.22 17.30 7.92
CA LEU A 150 -7.62 16.95 7.68
C LEU A 150 -8.02 17.19 6.21
N ASP A 151 -7.28 18.03 5.50
CA ASP A 151 -7.46 18.30 4.07
C ASP A 151 -6.26 17.83 3.25
N TYR A 152 -6.35 16.60 2.75
CA TYR A 152 -5.34 16.01 1.87
C TYR A 152 -5.15 16.76 0.52
N ASN A 153 -6.05 17.70 0.16
CA ASN A 153 -5.89 18.50 -1.04
C ASN A 153 -4.74 19.49 -0.92
N VAL A 154 -4.46 19.98 0.27
CA VAL A 154 -3.30 20.86 0.53
C VAL A 154 -2.01 20.07 0.27
N TRP A 155 -1.89 18.88 0.85
CA TRP A 155 -0.74 18.01 0.63
C TRP A 155 -0.56 17.63 -0.84
N ARG A 156 -1.65 17.25 -1.52
CA ARG A 156 -1.62 16.89 -2.95
C ARG A 156 -1.10 18.05 -3.82
N LYS A 157 -1.52 19.28 -3.52
CA LYS A 157 -1.01 20.49 -4.22
C LYS A 157 0.47 20.69 -3.94
N THR A 158 0.90 20.59 -2.68
CA THR A 158 2.31 20.73 -2.29
C THR A 158 3.19 19.70 -3.01
N ALA A 159 2.76 18.43 -3.03
CA ALA A 159 3.49 17.37 -3.72
C ALA A 159 3.53 17.53 -5.24
N ALA A 160 2.56 18.22 -5.83
CA ALA A 160 2.55 18.50 -7.27
C ALA A 160 3.53 19.60 -7.71
N TYR A 161 4.04 20.41 -6.77
CA TYR A 161 5.05 21.44 -7.01
C TYR A 161 6.47 20.95 -6.73
N ALA A 162 6.64 19.74 -6.23
CA ALA A 162 7.91 19.12 -5.90
C ALA A 162 8.50 18.34 -7.08
#